data_3d1823c1d50a31c18da473d087c2f873
#
_entry.id   3d1823c1d50a31c18da473d087c2f873
#
_cell.length_a   1.000
_cell.length_b   1.000
_cell.length_c   1.000
_cell.angle_alpha   90.00
_cell.angle_beta   90.00
_cell.angle_gamma   90.00
#
_symmetry.space_group_name_H-M   'P 1'
#
loop_
_entity.id
_entity.type
_entity.pdbx_description
1 polymer ?
#
loop_
_entity_poly.entity_id
_entity_poly.type
_entity_poly.pdbx_seq_one_letter_code
_entity_poly.pdbx_strand_id
1 'polypeptide(L)'
;AAGAGPTAAAAASGGPITVTDLRGKQITLDKPAARVVGLEWNVIEHAVSLGVMPVGAADIKGYSAWVQSEPLDASVKDVGVRGEPSVESIAALQPDLILATDQLPEGAVAQMEQFAPVVFVPGGDAEDPVGQMRENLQLVAKLVGKEAEAQKLLADFDAKLADAKTKLAAKTGQKFVFTDGWAEGGQVSLRPYTKGSLVGGVTEHLGLVDAWPAEEGDAVYGLAQSDVEGLTRVGDVEFLYIVNDADGGDVFANELRDNAVWKSLPFVQAGKVHRIPDGMWMFGGPTSLAIYVDAVVAALA
;
A
#
# COMPACT_ATOMS: atom_id res chain seq x y z
N ALA A 1 21.45 -46.75 19.02
CA ALA A 1 20.47 -45.90 18.33
C ALA A 1 20.75 -44.45 18.70
N ALA A 2 21.38 -43.70 17.79
CA ALA A 2 21.68 -42.30 17.98
C ALA A 2 20.49 -41.49 17.48
N GLY A 3 19.83 -40.81 18.41
CA GLY A 3 18.78 -39.82 18.06
C GLY A 3 19.42 -38.56 17.52
N ALA A 4 19.13 -38.24 16.28
CA ALA A 4 19.42 -36.92 15.72
C ALA A 4 18.49 -35.90 16.41
N GLY A 5 19.07 -35.00 17.18
CA GLY A 5 18.35 -33.85 17.72
C GLY A 5 17.94 -32.89 16.59
N PRO A 6 16.86 -32.11 16.79
CA PRO A 6 16.44 -31.15 15.79
C PRO A 6 17.55 -30.12 15.59
N THR A 7 18.00 -29.98 14.35
CA THR A 7 18.83 -28.87 13.94
C THR A 7 18.05 -27.58 14.17
N ALA A 8 18.48 -26.77 15.11
CA ALA A 8 17.95 -25.43 15.28
C ALA A 8 18.13 -24.69 13.96
N ALA A 9 17.03 -24.12 13.45
CA ALA A 9 17.13 -23.22 12.31
C ALA A 9 18.14 -22.15 12.64
N ALA A 10 19.14 -21.97 11.77
CA ALA A 10 20.15 -20.97 11.98
C ALA A 10 19.48 -19.63 12.14
N ALA A 11 19.69 -18.96 13.28
CA ALA A 11 19.30 -17.57 13.47
C ALA A 11 19.87 -16.78 12.29
N ALA A 12 19.08 -15.88 11.71
CA ALA A 12 19.53 -15.03 10.62
C ALA A 12 20.91 -14.47 11.00
N SER A 13 21.93 -14.88 10.27
CA SER A 13 23.28 -14.49 10.59
C SER A 13 23.40 -12.99 10.41
N GLY A 14 23.96 -12.24 11.38
CA GLY A 14 24.22 -10.81 11.30
C GLY A 14 25.29 -10.45 10.28
N GLY A 15 25.42 -11.22 9.18
CA GLY A 15 26.38 -11.02 8.12
C GLY A 15 25.95 -9.96 7.11
N PRO A 16 26.85 -9.68 6.13
CA PRO A 16 26.55 -8.67 5.08
C PRO A 16 25.31 -9.01 4.27
N ILE A 17 24.56 -7.96 3.94
CA ILE A 17 23.32 -8.05 3.17
C ILE A 17 23.51 -7.21 1.92
N THR A 18 23.30 -7.78 0.74
CA THR A 18 23.35 -7.05 -0.53
C THR A 18 22.00 -7.13 -1.21
N VAL A 19 21.47 -5.98 -1.62
CA VAL A 19 20.24 -5.85 -2.41
C VAL A 19 20.51 -4.99 -3.64
N THR A 20 19.70 -5.18 -4.67
CA THR A 20 19.66 -4.28 -5.84
C THR A 20 18.34 -3.52 -5.77
N ASP A 21 18.42 -2.18 -5.79
CA ASP A 21 17.25 -1.33 -5.67
C ASP A 21 16.63 -0.95 -7.02
N LEU A 22 15.58 -0.14 -6.99
CA LEU A 22 14.87 0.34 -8.18
C LEU A 22 15.80 0.97 -9.23
N ARG A 23 16.88 1.62 -8.79
CA ARG A 23 17.84 2.28 -9.68
C ARG A 23 18.82 1.29 -10.36
N GLY A 24 18.72 -0.01 -10.00
CA GLY A 24 19.72 -0.99 -10.40
C GLY A 24 21.02 -0.87 -9.61
N LYS A 25 21.03 -0.08 -8.53
CA LYS A 25 22.20 0.10 -7.68
C LYS A 25 22.26 -1.03 -6.66
N GLN A 26 23.46 -1.61 -6.50
CA GLN A 26 23.71 -2.55 -5.42
C GLN A 26 24.03 -1.81 -4.14
N ILE A 27 23.33 -2.15 -3.07
CA ILE A 27 23.53 -1.60 -1.74
C ILE A 27 23.89 -2.74 -0.80
N THR A 28 24.97 -2.59 -0.06
CA THR A 28 25.41 -3.58 0.92
C THR A 28 25.39 -2.99 2.32
N LEU A 29 24.72 -3.68 3.25
CA LEU A 29 24.77 -3.40 4.68
C LEU A 29 25.69 -4.43 5.33
N ASP A 30 26.52 -4.00 6.28
CA ASP A 30 27.40 -4.92 7.01
C ASP A 30 26.61 -5.85 7.93
N LYS A 31 25.45 -5.42 8.39
CA LYS A 31 24.53 -6.15 9.27
C LYS A 31 23.11 -5.64 9.05
N PRO A 32 22.08 -6.36 9.55
CA PRO A 32 20.70 -5.88 9.48
C PRO A 32 20.55 -4.47 10.08
N ALA A 33 19.77 -3.62 9.40
CA ALA A 33 19.53 -2.27 9.83
C ALA A 33 18.69 -2.25 11.12
N ALA A 34 19.04 -1.36 12.03
CA ALA A 34 18.33 -1.16 13.29
C ALA A 34 17.70 0.23 13.40
N ARG A 35 18.30 1.24 12.77
CA ARG A 35 17.82 2.63 12.79
C ARG A 35 17.33 3.05 11.41
N VAL A 36 16.07 2.77 11.15
CA VAL A 36 15.46 2.96 9.83
C VAL A 36 14.72 4.28 9.78
N VAL A 37 14.89 5.02 8.68
CA VAL A 37 14.04 6.15 8.31
C VAL A 37 13.25 5.76 7.06
N GLY A 38 11.93 5.92 7.11
CA GLY A 38 11.04 5.67 5.97
C GLY A 38 10.53 6.97 5.38
N LEU A 39 10.64 7.12 4.05
CA LEU A 39 10.27 8.34 3.33
C LEU A 39 8.97 8.20 2.55
N GLU A 40 8.37 7.01 2.53
CA GLU A 40 7.07 6.76 1.92
C GLU A 40 6.27 5.79 2.81
N TRP A 41 4.97 5.90 2.77
CA TRP A 41 4.11 5.18 3.72
C TRP A 41 4.11 3.66 3.52
N ASN A 42 4.29 3.17 2.29
CA ASN A 42 4.39 1.73 2.05
C ASN A 42 5.59 1.10 2.78
N VAL A 43 6.77 1.67 2.64
CA VAL A 43 7.97 1.14 3.28
C VAL A 43 7.95 1.33 4.79
N ILE A 44 7.31 2.39 5.29
CA ILE A 44 7.08 2.57 6.73
C ILE A 44 6.18 1.44 7.25
N GLU A 45 5.05 1.20 6.58
CA GLU A 45 4.14 0.11 6.96
C GLU A 45 4.84 -1.25 6.94
N HIS A 46 5.63 -1.53 5.91
CA HIS A 46 6.40 -2.77 5.83
C HIS A 46 7.33 -2.92 7.03
N ALA A 47 8.12 -1.90 7.36
CA ALA A 47 9.03 -1.96 8.50
C ALA A 47 8.30 -2.22 9.81
N VAL A 48 7.21 -1.49 10.08
CA VAL A 48 6.44 -1.64 11.32
C VAL A 48 5.79 -3.03 11.39
N SER A 49 5.23 -3.51 10.28
CA SER A 49 4.61 -4.85 10.23
C SER A 49 5.62 -5.97 10.49
N LEU A 50 6.88 -5.74 10.17
CA LEU A 50 7.97 -6.68 10.43
C LEU A 50 8.53 -6.58 11.87
N GLY A 51 8.01 -5.66 12.68
CA GLY A 51 8.45 -5.47 14.05
C GLY A 51 9.59 -4.48 14.21
N VAL A 52 9.86 -3.64 13.21
CA VAL A 52 10.90 -2.62 13.25
C VAL A 52 10.25 -1.23 13.22
N MET A 53 10.22 -0.59 14.39
CA MET A 53 9.72 0.77 14.49
C MET A 53 10.77 1.73 13.95
N PRO A 54 10.45 2.55 12.92
CA PRO A 54 11.42 3.50 12.38
C PRO A 54 11.77 4.57 13.41
N VAL A 55 12.96 5.14 13.28
CA VAL A 55 13.36 6.30 14.10
C VAL A 55 12.82 7.61 13.53
N GLY A 56 12.53 7.62 12.23
CA GLY A 56 11.95 8.76 11.53
C GLY A 56 11.04 8.30 10.39
N ALA A 57 10.04 9.12 10.09
CA ALA A 57 9.06 8.85 9.04
C ALA A 57 8.59 10.16 8.41
N ALA A 58 8.36 10.14 7.10
CA ALA A 58 7.82 11.28 6.39
C ALA A 58 6.32 11.40 6.62
N ASP A 59 5.85 12.63 6.88
CA ASP A 59 4.44 12.99 7.03
C ASP A 59 3.68 12.06 7.98
N ILE A 60 4.03 12.10 9.24
CA ILE A 60 3.43 11.26 10.29
C ILE A 60 1.93 11.53 10.44
N LYS A 61 1.51 12.78 10.30
CA LYS A 61 0.08 13.13 10.40
C LYS A 61 -0.73 12.42 9.32
N GLY A 62 -0.27 12.49 8.06
CA GLY A 62 -0.92 11.81 6.95
C GLY A 62 -0.85 10.29 7.08
N TYR A 63 0.30 9.76 7.49
CA TYR A 63 0.45 8.33 7.77
C TYR A 63 -0.58 7.85 8.78
N SER A 64 -0.73 8.56 9.90
CA SER A 64 -1.65 8.18 10.96
C SER A 64 -3.12 8.20 10.52
N ALA A 65 -3.46 9.07 9.57
CA ALA A 65 -4.80 9.12 8.99
C ALA A 65 -5.07 7.95 8.01
N TRP A 66 -4.09 7.63 7.16
CA TRP A 66 -4.26 6.68 6.05
C TRP A 66 -3.77 5.27 6.33
N VAL A 67 -2.79 5.09 7.22
CA VAL A 67 -2.18 3.79 7.52
C VAL A 67 -2.47 3.45 8.99
N GLN A 68 -3.63 2.90 9.25
CA GLN A 68 -4.03 2.56 10.63
C GLN A 68 -3.74 1.10 10.98
N SER A 69 -3.33 0.29 10.00
CA SER A 69 -2.92 -1.10 10.21
C SER A 69 -1.69 -1.24 11.12
N GLU A 70 -0.75 -0.30 10.99
CA GLU A 70 0.55 -0.34 11.69
C GLU A 70 0.86 1.04 12.26
N PRO A 71 0.29 1.37 13.44
CA PRO A 71 0.53 2.68 14.06
C PRO A 71 1.99 2.91 14.44
N LEU A 72 2.43 4.15 14.32
CA LEU A 72 3.74 4.59 14.80
C LEU A 72 3.65 4.93 16.29
N ASP A 73 4.69 4.58 17.05
CA ASP A 73 4.75 5.05 18.42
C ASP A 73 5.26 6.52 18.50
N ALA A 74 5.12 7.13 19.67
CA ALA A 74 5.42 8.54 19.87
C ALA A 74 6.91 8.88 19.74
N SER A 75 7.79 7.89 19.74
CA SER A 75 9.24 8.09 19.59
C SER A 75 9.66 8.42 18.16
N VAL A 76 8.83 8.09 17.17
CA VAL A 76 9.14 8.31 15.75
C VAL A 76 9.11 9.81 15.44
N LYS A 77 10.17 10.31 14.79
CA LYS A 77 10.27 11.74 14.45
C LYS A 77 9.80 11.98 13.02
N ASP A 78 9.06 13.05 12.81
CA ASP A 78 8.68 13.50 11.48
C ASP A 78 9.90 14.09 10.76
N VAL A 79 10.15 13.66 9.53
CA VAL A 79 11.29 14.11 8.74
C VAL A 79 10.88 14.94 7.51
N GLY A 80 9.67 15.47 7.52
CA GLY A 80 9.16 16.33 6.45
C GLY A 80 8.13 15.65 5.57
N VAL A 81 7.78 16.27 4.46
CA VAL A 81 6.76 15.75 3.57
C VAL A 81 7.33 14.65 2.66
N ARG A 82 6.45 13.79 2.17
CA ARG A 82 6.81 12.81 1.15
C ARG A 82 7.25 13.56 -0.12
N GLY A 83 8.28 13.09 -0.77
CA GLY A 83 8.82 13.74 -1.97
C GLY A 83 9.82 14.87 -1.71
N GLU A 84 9.74 15.55 -0.59
CA GLU A 84 10.68 16.60 -0.17
C GLU A 84 11.05 16.45 1.31
N PRO A 85 11.75 15.38 1.69
CA PRO A 85 12.12 15.18 3.08
C PRO A 85 13.17 16.19 3.54
N SER A 86 13.20 16.46 4.84
CA SER A 86 14.25 17.27 5.46
C SER A 86 15.51 16.44 5.68
N VAL A 87 16.50 16.63 4.84
CA VAL A 87 17.78 15.92 4.94
C VAL A 87 18.45 16.18 6.29
N GLU A 88 18.37 17.42 6.81
CA GLU A 88 18.91 17.77 8.11
C GLU A 88 18.24 16.98 9.25
N SER A 89 16.91 16.88 9.21
CA SER A 89 16.16 16.11 10.22
C SER A 89 16.50 14.64 10.18
N ILE A 90 16.71 14.08 8.98
CA ILE A 90 17.13 12.69 8.80
C ILE A 90 18.54 12.47 9.36
N ALA A 91 19.48 13.34 9.01
CA ALA A 91 20.87 13.24 9.47
C ALA A 91 20.96 13.26 11.01
N ALA A 92 20.15 14.09 11.65
CA ALA A 92 20.12 14.21 13.11
C ALA A 92 19.72 12.89 13.81
N LEU A 93 18.98 12.02 13.12
CA LEU A 93 18.55 10.73 13.67
C LEU A 93 19.63 9.64 13.57
N GLN A 94 20.69 9.90 12.84
CA GLN A 94 21.78 8.92 12.62
C GLN A 94 21.26 7.56 12.15
N PRO A 95 20.51 7.51 11.03
CA PRO A 95 19.99 6.25 10.52
C PRO A 95 21.11 5.37 9.97
N ASP A 96 20.87 4.06 9.97
CA ASP A 96 21.72 3.10 9.25
C ASP A 96 21.06 2.58 7.96
N LEU A 97 19.81 2.99 7.70
CA LEU A 97 19.09 2.70 6.46
C LEU A 97 18.00 3.75 6.23
N ILE A 98 17.92 4.24 5.00
CA ILE A 98 16.84 5.11 4.54
C ILE A 98 16.07 4.36 3.44
N LEU A 99 14.77 4.18 3.63
CA LEU A 99 13.88 3.54 2.67
C LEU A 99 13.08 4.58 1.92
N ALA A 100 13.08 4.48 0.60
CA ALA A 100 12.36 5.39 -0.28
C ALA A 100 11.59 4.63 -1.36
N THR A 101 10.64 5.29 -1.97
CA THR A 101 9.83 4.77 -3.05
C THR A 101 9.79 5.82 -4.15
N ASP A 102 9.85 5.37 -5.41
CA ASP A 102 9.85 6.25 -6.59
C ASP A 102 11.05 7.21 -6.63
N GLN A 103 10.81 8.49 -6.92
CA GLN A 103 11.88 9.46 -7.12
C GLN A 103 11.92 10.49 -6.00
N LEU A 104 13.13 10.85 -5.62
CA LEU A 104 13.41 12.00 -4.77
C LEU A 104 14.33 12.96 -5.52
N PRO A 105 14.43 14.24 -5.09
CA PRO A 105 15.41 15.15 -5.68
C PRO A 105 16.82 14.58 -5.60
N GLU A 106 17.53 14.54 -6.73
CA GLU A 106 18.88 13.95 -6.80
C GLU A 106 19.85 14.56 -5.80
N GLY A 107 19.79 15.87 -5.59
CA GLY A 107 20.62 16.54 -4.62
C GLY A 107 20.37 16.08 -3.17
N ALA A 108 19.11 15.84 -2.82
CA ALA A 108 18.75 15.31 -1.52
C ALA A 108 19.25 13.87 -1.34
N VAL A 109 19.11 13.03 -2.35
CA VAL A 109 19.60 11.65 -2.34
C VAL A 109 21.11 11.63 -2.16
N ALA A 110 21.85 12.45 -2.92
CA ALA A 110 23.31 12.53 -2.81
C ALA A 110 23.76 12.95 -1.40
N GLN A 111 23.04 13.89 -0.78
CA GLN A 111 23.33 14.33 0.60
C GLN A 111 23.06 13.21 1.60
N MET A 112 21.94 12.50 1.47
CA MET A 112 21.61 11.40 2.37
C MET A 112 22.61 10.25 2.26
N GLU A 113 23.05 9.95 1.06
CA GLU A 113 24.00 8.86 0.82
C GLU A 113 25.39 9.13 1.41
N GLN A 114 25.70 10.37 1.82
CA GLN A 114 26.91 10.69 2.55
C GLN A 114 26.92 10.12 3.97
N PHE A 115 25.76 9.86 4.57
CA PHE A 115 25.70 9.40 5.95
C PHE A 115 24.92 8.08 6.15
N ALA A 116 24.14 7.64 5.18
CA ALA A 116 23.41 6.37 5.27
C ALA A 116 23.10 5.80 3.89
N PRO A 117 23.02 4.47 3.75
CA PRO A 117 22.52 3.88 2.51
C PRO A 117 21.05 4.25 2.28
N VAL A 118 20.71 4.56 1.02
CA VAL A 118 19.35 4.83 0.58
C VAL A 118 18.93 3.72 -0.37
N VAL A 119 17.82 3.05 -0.06
CA VAL A 119 17.27 1.96 -0.87
C VAL A 119 15.91 2.38 -1.41
N PHE A 120 15.77 2.38 -2.74
CA PHE A 120 14.52 2.68 -3.43
C PHE A 120 13.81 1.39 -3.83
N VAL A 121 12.53 1.29 -3.50
CA VAL A 121 11.66 0.22 -4.00
C VAL A 121 10.66 0.80 -5.00
N PRO A 122 10.19 0.00 -5.99
CA PRO A 122 9.12 0.45 -6.86
C PRO A 122 7.84 0.72 -6.06
N GLY A 123 7.11 1.79 -6.40
CA GLY A 123 5.82 2.07 -5.79
C GLY A 123 4.75 1.05 -6.16
N GLY A 124 4.91 0.42 -7.33
CA GLY A 124 4.02 -0.61 -7.84
C GLY A 124 4.54 -1.18 -9.16
N ASP A 125 3.79 -2.13 -9.70
CA ASP A 125 3.98 -2.69 -11.03
C ASP A 125 2.61 -3.10 -11.56
N ALA A 126 2.09 -2.39 -12.56
CA ALA A 126 0.76 -2.66 -13.08
C ALA A 126 0.64 -4.01 -13.79
N GLU A 127 1.75 -4.64 -14.16
CA GLU A 127 1.73 -6.00 -14.73
C GLU A 127 1.61 -7.08 -13.65
N ASP A 128 2.09 -6.81 -12.44
CA ASP A 128 2.02 -7.74 -11.31
C ASP A 128 1.99 -6.98 -9.98
N PRO A 129 0.87 -6.31 -9.66
CA PRO A 129 0.82 -5.44 -8.48
C PRO A 129 0.98 -6.19 -7.16
N VAL A 130 0.38 -7.36 -7.03
CA VAL A 130 0.49 -8.16 -5.79
C VAL A 130 1.89 -8.73 -5.64
N GLY A 131 2.49 -9.22 -6.73
CA GLY A 131 3.88 -9.70 -6.73
C GLY A 131 4.87 -8.61 -6.34
N GLN A 132 4.67 -7.39 -6.84
CA GLN A 132 5.54 -6.27 -6.48
C GLN A 132 5.44 -5.92 -4.99
N MET A 133 4.25 -5.93 -4.41
CA MET A 133 4.07 -5.73 -2.96
C MET A 133 4.81 -6.79 -2.17
N ARG A 134 4.71 -8.06 -2.58
CA ARG A 134 5.43 -9.18 -1.94
C ARG A 134 6.93 -8.98 -2.01
N GLU A 135 7.46 -8.62 -3.17
CA GLU A 135 8.89 -8.35 -3.36
C GLU A 135 9.38 -7.20 -2.48
N ASN A 136 8.60 -6.12 -2.40
CA ASN A 136 8.93 -4.97 -1.56
C ASN A 136 9.02 -5.35 -0.08
N LEU A 137 8.04 -6.09 0.41
CA LEU A 137 8.04 -6.57 1.80
C LEU A 137 9.26 -7.46 2.07
N GLN A 138 9.56 -8.39 1.17
CA GLN A 138 10.69 -9.30 1.30
C GLN A 138 12.03 -8.58 1.26
N LEU A 139 12.15 -7.55 0.42
CA LEU A 139 13.37 -6.74 0.33
C LEU A 139 13.59 -5.96 1.62
N VAL A 140 12.56 -5.31 2.15
CA VAL A 140 12.64 -4.62 3.44
C VAL A 140 13.01 -5.61 4.54
N ALA A 141 12.37 -6.78 4.56
CA ALA A 141 12.65 -7.83 5.54
C ALA A 141 14.11 -8.28 5.53
N LYS A 142 14.68 -8.44 4.34
CA LYS A 142 16.08 -8.80 4.18
C LYS A 142 17.00 -7.73 4.78
N LEU A 143 16.69 -6.47 4.52
CA LEU A 143 17.50 -5.34 5.00
C LEU A 143 17.46 -5.20 6.53
N VAL A 144 16.37 -5.57 7.17
CA VAL A 144 16.19 -5.43 8.64
C VAL A 144 16.30 -6.77 9.39
N GLY A 145 16.64 -7.86 8.68
CA GLY A 145 16.83 -9.18 9.31
C GLY A 145 15.54 -9.83 9.81
N LYS A 146 14.43 -9.62 9.11
CA LYS A 146 13.09 -10.08 9.51
C LYS A 146 12.42 -10.96 8.44
N GLU A 147 13.20 -11.79 7.77
CA GLU A 147 12.70 -12.63 6.67
C GLU A 147 11.66 -13.65 7.13
N ALA A 148 11.81 -14.22 8.33
CA ALA A 148 10.83 -15.15 8.87
C ALA A 148 9.48 -14.47 9.15
N GLU A 149 9.51 -13.25 9.67
CA GLU A 149 8.31 -12.43 9.91
C GLU A 149 7.59 -12.09 8.59
N ALA A 150 8.35 -11.79 7.53
CA ALA A 150 7.78 -11.55 6.21
C ALA A 150 7.09 -12.81 5.65
N GLN A 151 7.71 -13.96 5.79
CA GLN A 151 7.12 -15.24 5.36
C GLN A 151 5.79 -15.49 6.08
N LYS A 152 5.73 -15.23 7.38
CA LYS A 152 4.51 -15.37 8.16
C LYS A 152 3.42 -14.41 7.70
N LEU A 153 3.76 -13.14 7.51
CA LEU A 153 2.80 -12.13 7.02
C LEU A 153 2.22 -12.52 5.67
N LEU A 154 3.05 -13.01 4.75
CA LEU A 154 2.60 -13.41 3.43
C LEU A 154 1.77 -14.70 3.47
N ALA A 155 2.11 -15.67 4.32
CA ALA A 155 1.33 -16.88 4.51
C ALA A 155 -0.05 -16.56 5.09
N ASP A 156 -0.11 -15.69 6.09
CA ASP A 156 -1.37 -15.24 6.69
C ASP A 156 -2.24 -14.49 5.67
N PHE A 157 -1.62 -13.66 4.85
CA PHE A 157 -2.31 -12.95 3.76
C PHE A 157 -2.87 -13.93 2.72
N ASP A 158 -2.09 -14.92 2.29
CA ASP A 158 -2.55 -15.94 1.34
C ASP A 158 -3.74 -16.73 1.89
N ALA A 159 -3.70 -17.09 3.17
CA ALA A 159 -4.81 -17.78 3.83
C ALA A 159 -6.07 -16.90 3.88
N LYS A 160 -5.91 -15.62 4.16
CA LYS A 160 -7.04 -14.66 4.16
C LYS A 160 -7.65 -14.51 2.77
N LEU A 161 -6.82 -14.41 1.72
CA LEU A 161 -7.32 -14.35 0.34
C LEU A 161 -8.12 -15.61 -0.04
N ALA A 162 -7.61 -16.78 0.31
CA ALA A 162 -8.28 -18.05 0.02
C ALA A 162 -9.63 -18.15 0.75
N ASP A 163 -9.67 -17.81 2.02
CA ASP A 163 -10.90 -17.79 2.83
C ASP A 163 -11.93 -16.79 2.27
N ALA A 164 -11.48 -15.59 1.96
CA ALA A 164 -12.35 -14.54 1.40
C ALA A 164 -12.91 -14.96 0.03
N LYS A 165 -12.08 -15.55 -0.82
CA LYS A 165 -12.53 -16.05 -2.14
C LYS A 165 -13.65 -17.08 -1.98
N THR A 166 -13.55 -17.98 -1.00
CA THR A 166 -14.60 -18.95 -0.68
C THR A 166 -15.87 -18.25 -0.21
N LYS A 167 -15.75 -17.28 0.68
CA LYS A 167 -16.91 -16.50 1.18
C LYS A 167 -17.59 -15.69 0.10
N LEU A 168 -16.85 -15.27 -0.92
CA LEU A 168 -17.34 -14.48 -2.06
C LEU A 168 -17.68 -15.33 -3.28
N ALA A 169 -17.76 -16.65 -3.17
CA ALA A 169 -17.97 -17.56 -4.29
C ALA A 169 -19.22 -17.21 -5.12
N ALA A 170 -20.30 -16.75 -4.48
CA ALA A 170 -21.53 -16.33 -5.16
C ALA A 170 -21.34 -15.05 -6.00
N LYS A 171 -20.27 -14.30 -5.79
CA LYS A 171 -19.94 -13.08 -6.52
C LYS A 171 -18.88 -13.29 -7.60
N THR A 172 -18.44 -14.53 -7.83
CA THR A 172 -17.44 -14.82 -8.86
C THR A 172 -17.89 -14.29 -10.22
N GLY A 173 -17.03 -13.51 -10.87
CA GLY A 173 -17.30 -12.85 -12.14
C GLY A 173 -18.10 -11.54 -12.04
N GLN A 174 -18.58 -11.16 -10.86
CA GLN A 174 -19.25 -9.89 -10.66
C GLN A 174 -18.27 -8.75 -10.91
N LYS A 175 -18.71 -7.77 -11.69
CA LYS A 175 -17.91 -6.58 -11.97
C LYS A 175 -17.90 -5.64 -10.78
N PHE A 176 -16.76 -5.00 -10.56
CA PHE A 176 -16.58 -3.96 -9.54
C PHE A 176 -15.86 -2.75 -10.11
N VAL A 177 -16.02 -1.63 -9.43
CA VAL A 177 -15.17 -0.44 -9.57
C VAL A 177 -14.66 -0.11 -8.18
N PHE A 178 -13.38 0.15 -8.05
CA PHE A 178 -12.80 0.76 -6.87
C PHE A 178 -12.24 2.13 -7.24
N THR A 179 -12.58 3.15 -6.47
CA THR A 179 -12.06 4.50 -6.70
C THR A 179 -11.88 5.25 -5.39
N ASP A 180 -10.97 6.20 -5.38
CA ASP A 180 -10.99 7.31 -4.44
C ASP A 180 -11.46 8.57 -5.20
N GLY A 181 -11.65 9.66 -4.45
CA GLY A 181 -12.13 10.90 -5.05
C GLY A 181 -11.98 12.07 -4.10
N TRP A 182 -11.98 13.25 -4.67
CA TRP A 182 -11.87 14.50 -3.91
C TRP A 182 -12.63 15.61 -4.62
N ALA A 183 -13.01 16.62 -3.86
CA ALA A 183 -13.67 17.81 -4.40
C ALA A 183 -12.62 18.89 -4.69
N GLU A 184 -12.73 19.50 -5.85
CA GLU A 184 -11.84 20.56 -6.30
C GLU A 184 -12.64 21.58 -7.11
N GLY A 185 -12.73 22.83 -6.63
CA GLY A 185 -13.47 23.87 -7.31
C GLY A 185 -14.94 23.57 -7.54
N GLY A 186 -15.59 22.86 -6.62
CA GLY A 186 -17.00 22.48 -6.74
C GLY A 186 -17.25 21.23 -7.59
N GLN A 187 -16.19 20.63 -8.14
CA GLN A 187 -16.28 19.40 -8.93
C GLN A 187 -15.62 18.25 -8.18
N VAL A 188 -16.10 17.03 -8.43
CA VAL A 188 -15.54 15.81 -7.87
C VAL A 188 -14.67 15.14 -8.91
N SER A 189 -13.38 14.99 -8.58
CA SER A 189 -12.43 14.21 -9.37
C SER A 189 -12.35 12.80 -8.81
N LEU A 190 -12.29 11.81 -9.68
CA LEU A 190 -12.20 10.40 -9.35
C LEU A 190 -10.90 9.81 -9.87
N ARG A 191 -10.39 8.85 -9.12
CA ARG A 191 -9.19 8.11 -9.51
C ARG A 191 -9.49 6.61 -9.47
N PRO A 192 -10.05 6.06 -10.56
CA PRO A 192 -10.33 4.63 -10.62
C PRO A 192 -9.06 3.78 -10.55
N TYR A 193 -9.15 2.69 -9.81
CA TYR A 193 -8.07 1.72 -9.64
C TYR A 193 -8.32 0.56 -10.61
N THR A 194 -7.46 0.40 -11.62
CA THR A 194 -7.56 -0.72 -12.56
C THR A 194 -7.04 -2.02 -11.93
N LYS A 195 -7.16 -3.13 -12.64
CA LYS A 195 -6.59 -4.41 -12.19
C LYS A 195 -5.06 -4.38 -12.04
N GLY A 196 -4.40 -3.39 -12.64
CA GLY A 196 -2.96 -3.14 -12.46
C GLY A 196 -2.62 -2.42 -11.16
N SER A 197 -3.61 -1.91 -10.44
CA SER A 197 -3.43 -1.37 -9.10
C SER A 197 -3.37 -2.51 -8.07
N LEU A 198 -2.73 -2.24 -6.94
CA LEU A 198 -2.63 -3.24 -5.86
C LEU A 198 -4.02 -3.66 -5.38
N VAL A 199 -4.90 -2.70 -5.11
CA VAL A 199 -6.28 -2.98 -4.66
C VAL A 199 -7.07 -3.71 -5.75
N GLY A 200 -6.96 -3.27 -7.00
CA GLY A 200 -7.61 -3.93 -8.14
C GLY A 200 -7.14 -5.36 -8.33
N GLY A 201 -5.83 -5.59 -8.24
CA GLY A 201 -5.25 -6.93 -8.33
C GLY A 201 -5.72 -7.86 -7.21
N VAL A 202 -5.74 -7.37 -5.98
CA VAL A 202 -6.27 -8.14 -4.83
C VAL A 202 -7.75 -8.48 -5.04
N THR A 203 -8.55 -7.53 -5.49
CA THR A 203 -9.98 -7.75 -5.71
C THR A 203 -10.23 -8.80 -6.80
N GLU A 204 -9.43 -8.78 -7.86
CA GLU A 204 -9.50 -9.84 -8.89
C GLU A 204 -9.08 -11.21 -8.36
N HIS A 205 -8.12 -11.27 -7.45
CA HIS A 205 -7.79 -12.52 -6.74
C HIS A 205 -8.97 -13.08 -5.93
N LEU A 206 -9.89 -12.22 -5.51
CA LEU A 206 -11.10 -12.65 -4.81
C LEU A 206 -12.19 -13.19 -5.75
N GLY A 207 -12.00 -13.12 -7.06
CA GLY A 207 -12.90 -13.64 -8.06
C GLY A 207 -13.80 -12.60 -8.74
N LEU A 208 -13.70 -11.32 -8.36
CA LEU A 208 -14.42 -10.24 -9.02
C LEU A 208 -13.64 -9.77 -10.26
N VAL A 209 -14.29 -8.98 -11.12
CA VAL A 209 -13.70 -8.48 -12.36
C VAL A 209 -13.74 -6.97 -12.37
N ASP A 210 -12.57 -6.34 -12.55
CA ASP A 210 -12.46 -4.88 -12.61
C ASP A 210 -13.14 -4.36 -13.88
N ALA A 211 -14.14 -3.50 -13.73
CA ALA A 211 -14.87 -2.92 -14.85
C ALA A 211 -14.13 -1.76 -15.51
N TRP A 212 -13.11 -1.19 -14.85
CA TRP A 212 -12.35 -0.09 -15.45
C TRP A 212 -11.25 -0.63 -16.35
N PRO A 213 -11.15 -0.13 -17.61
CA PRO A 213 -10.17 -0.68 -18.57
C PRO A 213 -8.74 -0.55 -18.06
N ALA A 214 -8.00 -1.66 -18.10
CA ALA A 214 -6.62 -1.71 -17.59
C ALA A 214 -5.68 -0.76 -18.35
N GLU A 215 -5.91 -0.58 -19.63
CA GLU A 215 -5.10 0.28 -20.51
C GLU A 215 -5.19 1.78 -20.16
N GLU A 216 -6.18 2.18 -19.36
CA GLU A 216 -6.31 3.55 -18.89
C GLU A 216 -5.49 3.82 -17.62
N GLY A 217 -4.98 2.77 -16.98
CA GLY A 217 -4.12 2.91 -15.81
C GLY A 217 -2.66 3.17 -16.18
N ASP A 218 -1.95 3.87 -15.31
CA ASP A 218 -0.51 4.05 -15.50
C ASP A 218 0.25 2.73 -15.26
N ALA A 219 1.49 2.68 -15.75
CA ALA A 219 2.30 1.44 -15.73
C ALA A 219 2.83 1.04 -14.36
N VAL A 220 2.82 1.95 -13.39
CA VAL A 220 3.33 1.71 -12.04
C VAL A 220 2.20 1.40 -11.08
N TYR A 221 1.25 2.33 -10.94
CA TYR A 221 0.20 2.23 -9.93
C TYR A 221 -1.12 1.68 -10.47
N GLY A 222 -1.28 1.58 -11.78
CA GLY A 222 -2.53 1.14 -12.40
C GLY A 222 -3.71 2.08 -12.12
N LEU A 223 -3.45 3.38 -11.97
CA LEU A 223 -4.45 4.38 -11.64
C LEU A 223 -4.89 5.13 -12.89
N ALA A 224 -6.19 5.32 -13.01
CA ALA A 224 -6.81 6.12 -14.06
C ALA A 224 -7.31 7.45 -13.48
N GLN A 225 -7.89 8.28 -14.34
CA GLN A 225 -8.54 9.54 -13.94
C GLN A 225 -9.92 9.58 -14.56
N SER A 226 -10.88 10.09 -13.81
CA SER A 226 -12.25 10.22 -14.29
C SER A 226 -13.00 11.30 -13.50
N ASP A 227 -14.27 11.41 -13.82
CA ASP A 227 -15.28 12.20 -13.14
C ASP A 227 -16.57 11.39 -13.01
N VAL A 228 -17.61 12.01 -12.51
CA VAL A 228 -18.91 11.35 -12.32
C VAL A 228 -19.52 10.88 -13.64
N GLU A 229 -19.40 11.68 -14.70
CA GLU A 229 -19.88 11.33 -16.03
C GLU A 229 -19.19 10.08 -16.57
N GLY A 230 -17.90 9.91 -16.28
CA GLY A 230 -17.14 8.71 -16.66
C GLY A 230 -17.67 7.42 -16.04
N LEU A 231 -18.39 7.49 -14.94
CA LEU A 231 -18.99 6.33 -14.30
C LEU A 231 -20.20 5.77 -15.08
N THR A 232 -20.76 6.53 -16.00
CA THR A 232 -21.91 6.07 -16.83
C THR A 232 -21.55 4.88 -17.72
N ARG A 233 -20.27 4.65 -17.96
CA ARG A 233 -19.76 3.59 -18.86
C ARG A 233 -19.64 2.21 -18.21
N VAL A 234 -19.70 2.12 -16.88
CA VAL A 234 -19.38 0.85 -16.18
C VAL A 234 -20.59 -0.06 -15.97
N GLY A 235 -21.82 0.47 -16.07
CA GLY A 235 -23.03 -0.32 -15.94
C GLY A 235 -23.30 -0.83 -14.51
N ASP A 236 -23.74 -2.08 -14.43
CA ASP A 236 -24.06 -2.73 -13.15
C ASP A 236 -22.80 -3.30 -12.51
N VAL A 237 -22.34 -2.65 -11.45
CA VAL A 237 -21.13 -3.03 -10.71
C VAL A 237 -21.37 -2.96 -9.21
N GLU A 238 -20.54 -3.65 -8.46
CA GLU A 238 -20.34 -3.32 -7.05
C GLU A 238 -19.37 -2.15 -6.99
N PHE A 239 -19.81 -1.03 -6.45
CA PHE A 239 -19.01 0.20 -6.39
C PHE A 239 -18.38 0.32 -5.01
N LEU A 240 -17.05 0.27 -4.98
CA LEU A 240 -16.25 0.37 -3.77
C LEU A 240 -15.49 1.69 -3.81
N TYR A 241 -15.49 2.42 -2.71
CA TYR A 241 -14.73 3.67 -2.66
C TYR A 241 -14.06 3.86 -1.31
N ILE A 242 -12.98 4.60 -1.32
CA ILE A 242 -12.30 5.01 -0.10
C ILE A 242 -12.16 6.53 -0.07
N VAL A 243 -12.40 7.07 1.08
CA VAL A 243 -12.17 8.46 1.46
C VAL A 243 -11.63 8.46 2.88
N ASN A 244 -11.29 9.63 3.41
CA ASN A 244 -10.79 9.72 4.76
C ASN A 244 -11.40 10.93 5.45
N ASP A 245 -12.07 10.73 6.59
CA ASP A 245 -12.71 11.81 7.32
C ASP A 245 -11.70 12.86 7.84
N ALA A 246 -10.45 12.45 8.05
CA ALA A 246 -9.38 13.35 8.47
C ALA A 246 -8.71 14.07 7.29
N ASP A 247 -9.04 13.70 6.05
CA ASP A 247 -8.40 14.24 4.85
C ASP A 247 -9.42 14.36 3.71
N GLY A 248 -10.15 15.45 3.67
CA GLY A 248 -11.11 15.80 2.63
C GLY A 248 -12.54 15.30 2.83
N GLY A 249 -12.75 14.29 3.65
CA GLY A 249 -14.09 13.76 3.92
C GLY A 249 -14.73 12.98 2.78
N ASP A 250 -15.99 12.61 2.95
CA ASP A 250 -16.72 11.73 2.03
C ASP A 250 -17.43 12.53 0.92
N VAL A 251 -16.74 12.71 -0.20
CA VAL A 251 -17.28 13.40 -1.37
C VAL A 251 -18.46 12.65 -2.01
N PHE A 252 -18.50 11.34 -1.88
CA PHE A 252 -19.58 10.51 -2.45
C PHE A 252 -20.88 10.68 -1.67
N ALA A 253 -20.82 10.73 -0.36
CA ALA A 253 -21.99 10.93 0.48
C ALA A 253 -22.41 12.40 0.58
N ASN A 254 -21.48 13.33 0.40
CA ASN A 254 -21.73 14.78 0.56
C ASN A 254 -21.92 15.48 -0.77
N GLU A 255 -20.82 15.71 -1.52
CA GLU A 255 -20.86 16.48 -2.77
C GLU A 255 -21.68 15.79 -3.86
N LEU A 256 -21.63 14.47 -3.96
CA LEU A 256 -22.37 13.71 -4.98
C LEU A 256 -23.81 13.38 -4.60
N ARG A 257 -24.19 13.54 -3.34
CA ARG A 257 -25.53 13.15 -2.87
C ARG A 257 -26.66 13.66 -3.76
N ASP A 258 -26.61 14.92 -4.17
CA ASP A 258 -27.65 15.58 -4.97
C ASP A 258 -27.27 15.72 -6.44
N ASN A 259 -26.16 15.11 -6.87
CA ASN A 259 -25.73 15.15 -8.27
C ASN A 259 -26.62 14.27 -9.14
N ALA A 260 -27.20 14.85 -10.20
CA ALA A 260 -28.18 14.15 -11.03
C ALA A 260 -27.58 12.93 -11.75
N VAL A 261 -26.33 13.03 -12.25
CA VAL A 261 -25.65 11.91 -12.91
C VAL A 261 -25.39 10.79 -11.91
N TRP A 262 -24.83 11.11 -10.74
CA TRP A 262 -24.57 10.13 -9.69
C TRP A 262 -25.85 9.37 -9.31
N LYS A 263 -26.94 10.09 -9.05
CA LYS A 263 -28.22 9.48 -8.68
C LYS A 263 -28.81 8.59 -9.76
N SER A 264 -28.47 8.83 -11.02
CA SER A 264 -28.96 8.04 -12.16
C SER A 264 -28.22 6.73 -12.39
N LEU A 265 -27.04 6.56 -11.76
CA LEU A 265 -26.20 5.38 -12.01
C LEU A 265 -26.87 4.11 -11.49
N PRO A 266 -26.82 3.00 -12.28
CA PRO A 266 -27.50 1.75 -11.89
C PRO A 266 -27.09 1.23 -10.52
N PHE A 267 -25.79 1.27 -10.20
CA PHE A 267 -25.28 0.77 -8.92
C PHE A 267 -25.67 1.67 -7.74
N VAL A 268 -25.88 2.96 -7.97
CA VAL A 268 -26.40 3.88 -6.94
C VAL A 268 -27.86 3.56 -6.66
N GLN A 269 -28.67 3.39 -7.70
CA GLN A 269 -30.10 3.06 -7.57
C GLN A 269 -30.30 1.69 -6.93
N ALA A 270 -29.40 0.75 -7.19
CA ALA A 270 -29.46 -0.61 -6.63
C ALA A 270 -28.88 -0.71 -5.21
N GLY A 271 -28.35 0.38 -4.65
CA GLY A 271 -27.74 0.35 -3.31
C GLY A 271 -26.42 -0.40 -3.24
N LYS A 272 -25.71 -0.49 -4.36
CA LYS A 272 -24.42 -1.22 -4.47
C LYS A 272 -23.22 -0.29 -4.30
N VAL A 273 -23.30 0.67 -3.41
CA VAL A 273 -22.24 1.63 -3.10
C VAL A 273 -21.69 1.32 -1.70
N HIS A 274 -20.40 1.02 -1.62
CA HIS A 274 -19.78 0.54 -0.40
C HIS A 274 -18.55 1.37 -0.08
N ARG A 275 -18.57 2.05 1.07
CA ARG A 275 -17.41 2.76 1.59
C ARG A 275 -16.46 1.78 2.29
N ILE A 276 -15.19 1.80 1.88
CA ILE A 276 -14.14 1.06 2.55
C ILE A 276 -13.69 1.86 3.78
N PRO A 277 -13.42 1.20 4.93
CA PRO A 277 -13.03 1.89 6.15
C PRO A 277 -11.79 2.78 5.97
N ASP A 278 -11.75 3.90 6.70
CA ASP A 278 -10.58 4.77 6.79
C ASP A 278 -9.38 3.97 7.33
N GLY A 279 -8.19 4.37 6.91
CA GLY A 279 -6.98 3.74 7.46
C GLY A 279 -6.54 2.46 6.81
N MET A 280 -7.13 2.10 5.68
CA MET A 280 -6.61 1.08 4.79
C MET A 280 -5.78 1.77 3.70
N TRP A 281 -4.47 1.58 3.73
CA TRP A 281 -3.58 2.20 2.73
C TRP A 281 -3.59 1.40 1.43
N MET A 282 -4.05 2.01 0.35
CA MET A 282 -4.25 1.37 -0.95
C MET A 282 -2.94 0.98 -1.64
N PHE A 283 -1.83 1.48 -1.15
CA PHE A 283 -0.49 1.22 -1.66
C PHE A 283 0.40 0.54 -0.62
N GLY A 284 -0.23 -0.07 0.37
CA GLY A 284 0.45 -0.63 1.55
C GLY A 284 0.85 -2.08 1.41
N GLY A 285 0.95 -2.73 2.55
CA GLY A 285 1.36 -4.12 2.66
C GLY A 285 0.23 -5.06 3.07
N PRO A 286 0.59 -6.31 3.46
CA PRO A 286 -0.40 -7.33 3.80
C PRO A 286 -1.39 -6.92 4.89
N THR A 287 -0.97 -6.11 5.86
CA THR A 287 -1.85 -5.74 6.97
C THR A 287 -2.91 -4.71 6.57
N SER A 288 -2.57 -3.73 5.73
CA SER A 288 -3.58 -2.85 5.11
C SER A 288 -4.51 -3.63 4.19
N LEU A 289 -3.96 -4.51 3.36
CA LEU A 289 -4.76 -5.32 2.43
C LEU A 289 -5.67 -6.30 3.17
N ALA A 290 -5.27 -6.79 4.34
CA ALA A 290 -6.14 -7.62 5.18
C ALA A 290 -7.38 -6.86 5.64
N ILE A 291 -7.23 -5.59 6.03
CA ILE A 291 -8.36 -4.71 6.36
C ILE A 291 -9.29 -4.58 5.15
N TYR A 292 -8.71 -4.35 3.98
CA TYR A 292 -9.47 -4.23 2.73
C TYR A 292 -10.25 -5.51 2.39
N VAL A 293 -9.60 -6.67 2.45
CA VAL A 293 -10.24 -7.96 2.16
C VAL A 293 -11.41 -8.21 3.11
N ASP A 294 -11.22 -7.95 4.40
CA ASP A 294 -12.30 -8.08 5.40
C ASP A 294 -13.47 -7.14 5.08
N ALA A 295 -13.18 -5.91 4.64
CA ALA A 295 -14.21 -4.94 4.27
C ALA A 295 -15.00 -5.39 3.03
N VAL A 296 -14.33 -5.96 2.02
CA VAL A 296 -15.00 -6.48 0.83
C VAL A 296 -15.92 -7.65 1.20
N VAL A 297 -15.46 -8.57 2.03
CA VAL A 297 -16.29 -9.68 2.52
C VAL A 297 -17.49 -9.15 3.29
N ALA A 298 -17.30 -8.19 4.18
CA ALA A 298 -18.39 -7.59 4.95
C ALA A 298 -19.43 -6.91 4.06
N ALA A 299 -18.99 -6.29 2.96
CA ALA A 299 -19.88 -5.57 2.05
C ALA A 299 -20.62 -6.50 1.08
N LEU A 300 -20.00 -7.56 0.60
CA LEU A 300 -20.48 -8.33 -0.56
C LEU A 300 -20.89 -9.77 -0.24
N ALA A 301 -20.44 -10.33 0.86
CA ALA A 301 -20.77 -11.71 1.22
C ALA A 301 -22.16 -11.85 1.82
#